data_46eafaed91553863703286a0f792ecb7
#
_entry.id   46eafaed91553863703286a0f792ecb7
#
_cell.length_a   1.000
_cell.length_b   1.000
_cell.length_c   1.000
_cell.angle_alpha   90.00
_cell.angle_beta   90.00
_cell.angle_gamma   90.00
#
_symmetry.space_group_name_H-M   'P 1'
#
loop_
_entity.id
_entity.type
_entity.pdbx_description
1 polymer ?
#
loop_
_entity_poly.entity_id
_entity_poly.type
_entity_poly.pdbx_seq_one_letter_code
_entity_poly.pdbx_strand_id
1 'polypeptide(L)'
;MYGAESVSTQVAAWVEALGAIAAVIGSGWVAASESRATRRREERAAATAVLKEERAALATKTAALNLAILASTQIHDLHVALVDEAWRGRVTRVSASRALLATERMLTSFSIQTLGDAPAMLEFSRFPASLATAAEIYENLETAVRAAPEPDRPALFDASNQQMARLDGAAQRQLSALRTALGLKVVG
;
A
#
# COMPACT_ATOMS: atom_id res chain seq x y z
N MET A 1 -91.91 -16.83 -2.73
CA MET A 1 -90.64 -17.33 -2.14
C MET A 1 -89.49 -17.13 -3.12
N TYR A 2 -89.14 -15.88 -3.48
CA TYR A 2 -88.13 -15.57 -4.51
C TYR A 2 -87.14 -14.44 -4.06
N GLY A 3 -86.90 -14.32 -2.80
CA GLY A 3 -86.04 -13.20 -2.37
C GLY A 3 -84.75 -13.58 -1.69
N ALA A 4 -84.52 -14.83 -1.28
CA ALA A 4 -83.33 -15.21 -0.46
C ALA A 4 -82.14 -15.65 -1.30
N GLU A 5 -82.35 -16.21 -2.48
CA GLU A 5 -81.27 -16.68 -3.35
C GLU A 5 -80.51 -15.54 -4.04
N SER A 6 -81.15 -14.41 -4.34
CA SER A 6 -80.52 -13.27 -4.99
C SER A 6 -79.57 -12.48 -4.03
N VAL A 7 -79.91 -12.49 -2.74
CA VAL A 7 -79.09 -11.80 -1.72
C VAL A 7 -77.77 -12.60 -1.42
N SER A 8 -77.88 -13.93 -1.41
CA SER A 8 -76.69 -14.78 -1.13
C SER A 8 -75.67 -14.74 -2.26
N THR A 9 -76.12 -14.70 -3.52
CA THR A 9 -75.25 -14.56 -4.69
C THR A 9 -74.60 -13.19 -4.77
N GLN A 10 -75.28 -12.13 -4.36
CA GLN A 10 -74.74 -10.77 -4.34
C GLN A 10 -73.68 -10.60 -3.23
N VAL A 11 -73.93 -11.17 -2.06
CA VAL A 11 -72.92 -11.18 -0.97
C VAL A 11 -71.69 -11.99 -1.34
N ALA A 12 -71.83 -13.14 -1.97
CA ALA A 12 -70.71 -13.95 -2.44
C ALA A 12 -69.87 -13.18 -3.48
N ALA A 13 -70.47 -12.48 -4.43
CA ALA A 13 -69.78 -11.66 -5.42
C ALA A 13 -68.99 -10.50 -4.76
N TRP A 14 -69.54 -9.88 -3.71
CA TRP A 14 -68.82 -8.83 -2.96
C TRP A 14 -67.61 -9.37 -2.16
N VAL A 15 -67.70 -10.53 -1.55
CA VAL A 15 -66.63 -11.20 -0.84
C VAL A 15 -65.55 -11.59 -1.81
N GLU A 16 -65.90 -12.08 -2.98
CA GLU A 16 -64.92 -12.43 -4.01
C GLU A 16 -64.18 -11.19 -4.56
N ALA A 17 -64.92 -10.10 -4.81
CA ALA A 17 -64.33 -8.83 -5.26
C ALA A 17 -63.39 -8.22 -4.20
N LEU A 18 -63.76 -8.23 -2.92
CA LEU A 18 -62.92 -7.78 -1.83
C LEU A 18 -61.67 -8.65 -1.66
N GLY A 19 -61.80 -9.97 -1.81
CA GLY A 19 -60.68 -10.91 -1.80
C GLY A 19 -59.66 -10.64 -2.92
N ALA A 20 -60.19 -10.38 -4.15
CA ALA A 20 -59.33 -10.03 -5.28
C ALA A 20 -58.58 -8.70 -5.07
N ILE A 21 -59.25 -7.68 -4.55
CA ILE A 21 -58.64 -6.40 -4.24
C ILE A 21 -57.55 -6.56 -3.15
N ALA A 22 -57.84 -7.30 -2.08
CA ALA A 22 -56.88 -7.58 -1.02
C ALA A 22 -55.62 -8.35 -1.52
N ALA A 23 -55.85 -9.30 -2.45
CA ALA A 23 -54.72 -10.03 -3.06
C ALA A 23 -53.81 -9.12 -3.93
N VAL A 24 -54.40 -8.20 -4.70
CA VAL A 24 -53.64 -7.22 -5.51
C VAL A 24 -52.88 -6.25 -4.63
N ILE A 25 -53.49 -5.72 -3.57
CA ILE A 25 -52.83 -4.83 -2.64
C ILE A 25 -51.71 -5.57 -1.89
N GLY A 26 -51.96 -6.79 -1.44
CA GLY A 26 -50.96 -7.63 -0.75
C GLY A 26 -49.78 -7.97 -1.64
N SER A 27 -50.01 -8.37 -2.89
CA SER A 27 -48.91 -8.65 -3.84
C SER A 27 -48.12 -7.39 -4.19
N GLY A 28 -48.76 -6.24 -4.36
CA GLY A 28 -48.10 -4.97 -4.58
C GLY A 28 -47.23 -4.53 -3.38
N TRP A 29 -47.73 -4.74 -2.16
CA TRP A 29 -46.96 -4.42 -0.94
C TRP A 29 -45.75 -5.34 -0.76
N VAL A 30 -45.86 -6.65 -1.03
CA VAL A 30 -44.78 -7.61 -1.01
C VAL A 30 -43.71 -7.22 -2.03
N ALA A 31 -44.11 -6.98 -3.29
CA ALA A 31 -43.20 -6.56 -4.36
C ALA A 31 -42.46 -5.25 -4.00
N ALA A 32 -43.16 -4.27 -3.41
CA ALA A 32 -42.54 -3.02 -2.96
C ALA A 32 -41.59 -3.23 -1.79
N SER A 33 -41.90 -4.13 -0.87
CA SER A 33 -41.03 -4.45 0.28
C SER A 33 -39.76 -5.19 -0.15
N GLU A 34 -39.85 -6.13 -1.08
CA GLU A 34 -38.73 -6.85 -1.68
C GLU A 34 -37.82 -5.90 -2.47
N SER A 35 -38.38 -5.03 -3.27
CA SER A 35 -37.63 -4.01 -4.01
C SER A 35 -36.85 -3.09 -3.08
N ARG A 36 -37.45 -2.66 -1.96
CA ARG A 36 -36.74 -1.86 -0.94
C ARG A 36 -35.63 -2.64 -0.25
N ALA A 37 -35.86 -3.91 0.07
CA ALA A 37 -34.88 -4.78 0.67
C ALA A 37 -33.68 -5.03 -0.27
N THR A 38 -33.94 -5.24 -1.55
CA THR A 38 -32.90 -5.42 -2.58
C THR A 38 -32.05 -4.17 -2.74
N ARG A 39 -32.67 -3.00 -2.88
CA ARG A 39 -31.94 -1.71 -2.94
C ARG A 39 -31.04 -1.48 -1.74
N ARG A 40 -31.53 -1.74 -0.53
CA ARG A 40 -30.69 -1.63 0.70
C ARG A 40 -29.53 -2.60 0.72
N ARG A 41 -29.70 -3.82 0.16
CA ARG A 41 -28.60 -4.78 0.02
C ARG A 41 -27.56 -4.31 -0.98
N GLU A 42 -28.00 -3.78 -2.12
CA GLU A 42 -27.12 -3.22 -3.16
C GLU A 42 -26.34 -2.00 -2.63
N GLU A 43 -27.00 -1.07 -1.94
CA GLU A 43 -26.35 0.08 -1.32
C GLU A 43 -25.30 -0.34 -0.28
N ARG A 44 -25.62 -1.34 0.56
CA ARG A 44 -24.64 -1.88 1.53
C ARG A 44 -23.49 -2.60 0.85
N ALA A 45 -23.76 -3.36 -0.20
CA ALA A 45 -22.72 -4.03 -0.99
C ALA A 45 -21.80 -3.02 -1.67
N ALA A 46 -22.34 -1.96 -2.26
CA ALA A 46 -21.58 -0.88 -2.85
C ALA A 46 -20.71 -0.15 -1.80
N ALA A 47 -21.29 0.20 -0.64
CA ALA A 47 -20.55 0.84 0.44
C ALA A 47 -19.42 -0.05 0.97
N THR A 48 -19.66 -1.36 1.11
CA THR A 48 -18.60 -2.30 1.54
C THR A 48 -17.52 -2.50 0.49
N ALA A 49 -17.85 -2.43 -0.80
CA ALA A 49 -16.88 -2.49 -1.88
C ALA A 49 -15.94 -1.27 -1.88
N VAL A 50 -16.50 -0.07 -1.73
CA VAL A 50 -15.71 1.18 -1.61
C VAL A 50 -14.76 1.12 -0.42
N LEU A 51 -15.24 0.72 0.75
CA LEU A 51 -14.40 0.58 1.95
C LEU A 51 -13.27 -0.46 1.79
N LYS A 52 -13.53 -1.54 1.06
CA LYS A 52 -12.49 -2.54 0.75
C LYS A 52 -11.42 -1.96 -0.17
N GLU A 53 -11.84 -1.22 -1.19
CA GLU A 53 -10.93 -0.57 -2.14
C GLU A 53 -10.05 0.48 -1.45
N GLU A 54 -10.64 1.34 -0.60
CA GLU A 54 -9.89 2.32 0.18
C GLU A 54 -8.87 1.67 1.13
N ARG A 55 -9.26 0.58 1.80
CA ARG A 55 -8.34 -0.18 2.67
C ARG A 55 -7.22 -0.83 1.87
N ALA A 56 -7.50 -1.38 0.71
CA ALA A 56 -6.49 -1.97 -0.16
C ALA A 56 -5.51 -0.89 -0.67
N ALA A 57 -6.00 0.27 -1.09
CA ALA A 57 -5.18 1.40 -1.50
C ALA A 57 -4.28 1.90 -0.35
N LEU A 58 -4.82 2.03 0.87
CA LEU A 58 -4.06 2.42 2.04
C LEU A 58 -2.98 1.38 2.40
N ALA A 59 -3.32 0.10 2.35
CA ALA A 59 -2.36 -0.98 2.60
C ALA A 59 -1.20 -0.95 1.60
N THR A 60 -1.48 -0.72 0.32
CA THR A 60 -0.48 -0.57 -0.73
C THR A 60 0.45 0.62 -0.48
N LYS A 61 -0.10 1.79 -0.16
CA LYS A 61 0.66 2.99 0.19
C LYS A 61 1.56 2.76 1.40
N THR A 62 1.04 2.08 2.42
CA THR A 62 1.79 1.74 3.63
C THR A 62 2.92 0.75 3.33
N ALA A 63 2.68 -0.26 2.49
CA ALA A 63 3.70 -1.21 2.08
C ALA A 63 4.85 -0.52 1.31
N ALA A 64 4.53 0.37 0.38
CA ALA A 64 5.52 1.16 -0.34
C ALA A 64 6.36 2.03 0.61
N LEU A 65 5.71 2.72 1.55
CA LEU A 65 6.41 3.53 2.53
C LEU A 65 7.35 2.69 3.41
N ASN A 66 6.92 1.52 3.86
CA ASN A 66 7.74 0.63 4.67
C ASN A 66 8.96 0.12 3.91
N LEU A 67 8.82 -0.22 2.61
CA LEU A 67 9.94 -0.59 1.76
C LEU A 67 10.93 0.58 1.57
N ALA A 68 10.43 1.79 1.38
CA ALA A 68 11.25 2.98 1.25
C ALA A 68 11.99 3.33 2.57
N ILE A 69 11.32 3.15 3.72
CA ILE A 69 11.95 3.29 5.04
C ILE A 69 13.07 2.27 5.20
N LEU A 70 12.82 0.99 4.88
CA LEU A 70 13.82 -0.06 4.95
C LEU A 70 15.05 0.29 4.09
N ALA A 71 14.84 0.73 2.86
CA ALA A 71 15.91 1.14 1.96
C ALA A 71 16.72 2.31 2.53
N SER A 72 16.06 3.35 3.00
CA SER A 72 16.70 4.52 3.59
C SER A 72 17.47 4.17 4.86
N THR A 73 16.91 3.32 5.72
CA THR A 73 17.58 2.85 6.94
C THR A 73 18.84 2.04 6.61
N GLN A 74 18.80 1.15 5.63
CA GLN A 74 19.98 0.37 5.23
C GLN A 74 21.10 1.26 4.69
N ILE A 75 20.80 2.29 3.92
CA ILE A 75 21.79 3.27 3.45
C ILE A 75 22.37 4.04 4.63
N HIS A 76 21.52 4.48 5.56
CA HIS A 76 21.93 5.19 6.76
C HIS A 76 22.84 4.33 7.65
N ASP A 77 22.47 3.09 7.92
CA ASP A 77 23.24 2.15 8.74
C ASP A 77 24.63 1.90 8.15
N LEU A 78 24.74 1.81 6.81
CA LEU A 78 26.02 1.70 6.14
C LEU A 78 26.84 2.97 6.27
N HIS A 79 26.22 4.15 6.13
CA HIS A 79 26.90 5.42 6.33
C HIS A 79 27.45 5.52 7.76
N VAL A 80 26.65 5.22 8.78
CA VAL A 80 27.09 5.22 10.19
C VAL A 80 28.21 4.22 10.42
N ALA A 81 28.11 3.03 9.84
CA ALA A 81 29.15 2.00 9.96
C ALA A 81 30.48 2.42 9.33
N LEU A 82 30.49 3.26 8.28
CA LEU A 82 31.71 3.79 7.68
C LEU A 82 32.37 4.91 8.52
N VAL A 83 31.58 5.62 9.32
CA VAL A 83 32.09 6.66 10.25
C VAL A 83 32.78 6.03 11.47
N ASP A 84 32.25 4.94 12.00
CA ASP A 84 32.75 4.30 13.22
C ASP A 84 33.94 3.38 12.94
N GLU A 85 35.12 3.74 13.47
CA GLU A 85 36.32 2.94 13.33
C GLU A 85 36.18 1.51 13.86
N ALA A 86 35.43 1.29 14.93
CA ALA A 86 35.19 -0.04 15.47
C ALA A 86 34.38 -0.92 14.49
N TRP A 87 33.55 -0.32 13.65
CA TRP A 87 32.77 -1.00 12.64
C TRP A 87 33.50 -1.18 11.31
N ARG A 88 34.47 -0.33 10.98
CA ARG A 88 35.27 -0.43 9.74
C ARG A 88 35.87 -1.83 9.54
N GLY A 89 36.35 -2.47 10.61
CA GLY A 89 36.84 -3.85 10.57
C GLY A 89 35.76 -4.94 10.46
N ARG A 90 34.50 -4.62 10.76
CA ARG A 90 33.36 -5.56 10.68
C ARG A 90 32.63 -5.45 9.35
N VAL A 91 32.56 -4.26 8.77
CA VAL A 91 31.88 -3.97 7.49
C VAL A 91 32.41 -4.86 6.37
N THR A 92 33.75 -5.12 6.36
CA THR A 92 34.38 -6.02 5.37
C THR A 92 34.02 -7.52 5.55
N ARG A 93 33.32 -7.90 6.63
CA ARG A 93 32.94 -9.28 6.93
C ARG A 93 31.47 -9.58 6.73
N VAL A 94 30.63 -8.55 6.61
CA VAL A 94 29.19 -8.69 6.47
C VAL A 94 28.81 -8.53 5.00
N SER A 95 28.01 -9.43 4.47
CA SER A 95 27.48 -9.34 3.11
C SER A 95 26.42 -8.22 2.98
N ALA A 96 26.81 -6.98 3.34
CA ALA A 96 25.93 -5.82 3.31
C ALA A 96 25.40 -5.56 1.89
N SER A 97 26.22 -5.75 0.86
CA SER A 97 25.78 -5.66 -0.54
C SER A 97 24.62 -6.62 -0.86
N ARG A 98 24.62 -7.83 -0.31
CA ARG A 98 23.53 -8.79 -0.52
C ARG A 98 22.22 -8.33 0.08
N ALA A 99 22.25 -7.72 1.26
CA ALA A 99 21.04 -7.18 1.90
C ALA A 99 20.47 -6.00 1.10
N LEU A 100 21.30 -5.10 0.61
CA LEU A 100 20.91 -4.00 -0.25
C LEU A 100 20.30 -4.49 -1.56
N LEU A 101 20.95 -5.44 -2.24
CA LEU A 101 20.42 -6.04 -3.48
C LEU A 101 19.14 -6.83 -3.26
N ALA A 102 18.95 -7.47 -2.10
CA ALA A 102 17.68 -8.12 -1.77
C ALA A 102 16.55 -7.09 -1.63
N THR A 103 16.81 -5.97 -0.95
CA THR A 103 15.83 -4.88 -0.79
C THR A 103 15.55 -4.18 -2.14
N GLU A 104 16.57 -3.98 -2.96
CA GLU A 104 16.41 -3.46 -4.33
C GLU A 104 15.48 -4.34 -5.16
N ARG A 105 15.64 -5.68 -5.11
CA ARG A 105 14.74 -6.62 -5.77
C ARG A 105 13.32 -6.55 -5.25
N MET A 106 13.13 -6.39 -3.94
CA MET A 106 11.77 -6.20 -3.37
C MET A 106 11.14 -4.91 -3.88
N LEU A 107 11.88 -3.81 -3.95
CA LEU A 107 11.40 -2.54 -4.49
C LEU A 107 11.07 -2.62 -5.98
N THR A 108 11.91 -3.28 -6.77
CA THR A 108 11.67 -3.46 -8.22
C THR A 108 10.52 -4.40 -8.52
N SER A 109 10.25 -5.39 -7.64
CA SER A 109 9.10 -6.29 -7.77
C SER A 109 7.78 -5.64 -7.33
N PHE A 110 7.83 -4.50 -6.62
CA PHE A 110 6.63 -3.79 -6.19
C PHE A 110 5.91 -3.15 -7.38
N SER A 111 4.60 -3.38 -7.47
CA SER A 111 3.78 -2.82 -8.54
C SER A 111 3.54 -1.32 -8.30
N ILE A 112 4.45 -0.49 -8.80
CA ILE A 112 4.46 0.97 -8.60
C ILE A 112 3.15 1.64 -9.09
N GLN A 113 2.52 1.06 -10.13
CA GLN A 113 1.27 1.56 -10.70
C GLN A 113 0.11 1.53 -9.70
N THR A 114 0.18 0.65 -8.71
CA THR A 114 -0.86 0.54 -7.67
C THR A 114 -0.85 1.70 -6.67
N LEU A 115 0.18 2.58 -6.69
CA LEU A 115 0.21 3.78 -5.87
C LEU A 115 -0.80 4.84 -6.31
N GLY A 116 -1.19 4.83 -7.60
CA GLY A 116 -2.23 5.71 -8.14
C GLY A 116 -1.87 7.20 -8.22
N ASP A 117 -0.71 7.60 -7.72
CA ASP A 117 -0.25 8.99 -7.66
C ASP A 117 1.12 9.13 -8.35
N ALA A 118 1.18 9.93 -9.40
CA ALA A 118 2.38 10.10 -10.21
C ALA A 118 3.60 10.64 -9.42
N PRO A 119 3.49 11.65 -8.54
CA PRO A 119 4.56 12.06 -7.65
C PRO A 119 5.06 10.92 -6.74
N ALA A 120 4.17 10.15 -6.13
CA ALA A 120 4.55 9.01 -5.29
C ALA A 120 5.28 7.93 -6.09
N MET A 121 4.80 7.62 -7.30
CA MET A 121 5.48 6.67 -8.20
C MET A 121 6.89 7.13 -8.55
N LEU A 122 7.07 8.42 -8.87
CA LEU A 122 8.36 8.99 -9.22
C LEU A 122 9.35 8.89 -8.03
N GLU A 123 8.94 9.31 -6.84
CA GLU A 123 9.81 9.25 -5.67
C GLU A 123 10.13 7.81 -5.27
N PHE A 124 9.16 6.90 -5.31
CA PHE A 124 9.38 5.48 -5.01
C PHE A 124 10.36 4.83 -6.01
N SER A 125 10.26 5.14 -7.31
CA SER A 125 11.09 4.55 -8.36
C SER A 125 12.58 4.87 -8.25
N ARG A 126 12.96 5.85 -7.43
CA ARG A 126 14.37 6.25 -7.23
C ARG A 126 15.09 5.39 -6.20
N PHE A 127 14.37 4.74 -5.28
CA PHE A 127 15.00 3.94 -4.21
C PHE A 127 15.82 2.74 -4.72
N PRO A 128 15.37 1.97 -5.72
CA PRO A 128 16.20 0.89 -6.29
C PRO A 128 17.57 1.38 -6.76
N ALA A 129 17.61 2.50 -7.49
CA ALA A 129 18.87 3.09 -7.96
C ALA A 129 19.77 3.56 -6.79
N SER A 130 19.18 4.13 -5.74
CA SER A 130 19.91 4.54 -4.55
C SER A 130 20.55 3.33 -3.82
N LEU A 131 19.82 2.22 -3.72
CA LEU A 131 20.35 0.98 -3.13
C LEU A 131 21.43 0.33 -3.99
N ALA A 132 21.27 0.31 -5.30
CA ALA A 132 22.29 -0.20 -6.23
C ALA A 132 23.58 0.62 -6.12
N THR A 133 23.45 1.95 -6.05
CA THR A 133 24.61 2.84 -5.84
C THR A 133 25.29 2.60 -4.48
N ALA A 134 24.51 2.40 -3.40
CA ALA A 134 25.07 2.06 -2.09
C ALA A 134 25.83 0.73 -2.12
N ALA A 135 25.28 -0.28 -2.78
CA ALA A 135 25.93 -1.58 -2.95
C ALA A 135 27.24 -1.45 -3.72
N GLU A 136 27.24 -0.67 -4.80
CA GLU A 136 28.44 -0.42 -5.62
C GLU A 136 29.55 0.31 -4.83
N ILE A 137 29.20 1.37 -4.09
CA ILE A 137 30.15 2.08 -3.22
C ILE A 137 30.78 1.10 -2.23
N TYR A 138 29.98 0.24 -1.63
CA TYR A 138 30.45 -0.74 -0.66
C TYR A 138 31.37 -1.81 -1.29
N GLU A 139 31.01 -2.38 -2.42
CA GLU A 139 31.80 -3.39 -3.14
C GLU A 139 33.14 -2.82 -3.63
N ASN A 140 33.12 -1.59 -4.13
CA ASN A 140 34.31 -0.88 -4.55
C ASN A 140 35.24 -0.62 -3.36
N LEU A 141 34.68 -0.20 -2.22
CA LEU A 141 35.48 -0.02 -0.98
C LEU A 141 36.09 -1.33 -0.50
N GLU A 142 35.28 -2.41 -0.44
CA GLU A 142 35.75 -3.73 -0.02
C GLU A 142 36.92 -4.22 -0.89
N THR A 143 36.79 -4.05 -2.20
CA THR A 143 37.84 -4.42 -3.16
C THR A 143 39.10 -3.56 -2.99
N ALA A 144 38.94 -2.25 -2.86
CA ALA A 144 40.03 -1.32 -2.69
C ALA A 144 40.80 -1.55 -1.36
N VAL A 145 40.08 -1.78 -0.27
CA VAL A 145 40.67 -2.04 1.06
C VAL A 145 41.43 -3.37 1.07
N ARG A 146 40.97 -4.40 0.34
CA ARG A 146 41.70 -5.66 0.22
C ARG A 146 43.01 -5.52 -0.57
N ALA A 147 43.04 -4.65 -1.57
CA ALA A 147 44.19 -4.42 -2.45
C ALA A 147 45.19 -3.42 -1.86
N ALA A 148 44.75 -2.47 -1.02
CA ALA A 148 45.57 -1.40 -0.52
C ALA A 148 46.44 -1.80 0.69
N PRO A 149 47.68 -1.26 0.80
CA PRO A 149 48.47 -1.36 2.01
C PRO A 149 47.78 -0.66 3.19
N GLU A 150 48.09 -1.11 4.41
CA GLU A 150 47.45 -0.60 5.63
C GLU A 150 47.42 0.94 5.79
N PRO A 151 48.52 1.67 5.51
CA PRO A 151 48.53 3.12 5.70
C PRO A 151 47.58 3.89 4.78
N ASP A 152 47.20 3.31 3.63
CA ASP A 152 46.31 3.98 2.65
C ASP A 152 44.81 3.73 2.90
N ARG A 153 44.47 2.74 3.74
CA ARG A 153 43.08 2.34 4.02
C ARG A 153 42.21 3.44 4.61
N PRO A 154 42.67 4.28 5.56
CA PRO A 154 41.85 5.37 6.10
C PRO A 154 41.33 6.32 5.03
N ALA A 155 42.15 6.69 4.05
CA ALA A 155 41.74 7.59 2.96
C ALA A 155 40.65 6.99 2.07
N LEU A 156 40.66 5.65 1.86
CA LEU A 156 39.62 4.94 1.11
C LEU A 156 38.28 4.95 1.87
N PHE A 157 38.31 4.73 3.17
CA PHE A 157 37.12 4.84 4.01
C PHE A 157 36.54 6.25 4.00
N ASP A 158 37.38 7.28 4.09
CA ASP A 158 36.92 8.67 4.09
C ASP A 158 36.29 9.08 2.76
N ALA A 159 36.87 8.66 1.63
CA ALA A 159 36.31 8.90 0.31
C ALA A 159 34.93 8.21 0.15
N SER A 160 34.84 6.95 0.55
CA SER A 160 33.59 6.18 0.48
C SER A 160 32.55 6.72 1.45
N ASN A 161 32.96 7.18 2.64
CA ASN A 161 32.10 7.82 3.61
C ASN A 161 31.45 9.10 3.06
N GLN A 162 32.22 9.95 2.37
CA GLN A 162 31.69 11.16 1.76
C GLN A 162 30.65 10.84 0.68
N GLN A 163 30.85 9.80 -0.12
CA GLN A 163 29.88 9.37 -1.12
C GLN A 163 28.62 8.83 -0.45
N MET A 164 28.78 7.98 0.56
CA MET A 164 27.65 7.40 1.30
C MET A 164 26.86 8.47 2.06
N ALA A 165 27.50 9.49 2.64
CA ALA A 165 26.83 10.62 3.29
C ALA A 165 25.93 11.41 2.32
N ARG A 166 26.40 11.63 1.09
CA ARG A 166 25.59 12.28 0.05
C ARG A 166 24.39 11.44 -0.35
N LEU A 167 24.57 10.14 -0.47
CA LEU A 167 23.52 9.18 -0.82
C LEU A 167 22.49 9.05 0.30
N ASP A 168 22.91 8.96 1.56
CA ASP A 168 22.05 8.96 2.73
C ASP A 168 21.19 10.23 2.78
N GLY A 169 21.82 11.40 2.66
CA GLY A 169 21.08 12.66 2.59
C GLY A 169 20.08 12.73 1.42
N ALA A 170 20.40 12.13 0.27
CA ALA A 170 19.46 12.04 -0.85
C ALA A 170 18.30 11.08 -0.54
N ALA A 171 18.56 9.89 0.02
CA ALA A 171 17.56 8.91 0.41
C ALA A 171 16.57 9.46 1.46
N GLN A 172 17.07 10.22 2.44
CA GLN A 172 16.22 10.88 3.44
C GLN A 172 15.29 11.93 2.81
N ARG A 173 15.79 12.74 1.86
CA ARG A 173 14.95 13.70 1.12
C ARG A 173 13.90 12.99 0.27
N GLN A 174 14.27 11.90 -0.43
CA GLN A 174 13.33 11.08 -1.19
C GLN A 174 12.25 10.47 -0.30
N LEU A 175 12.62 9.96 0.87
CA LEU A 175 11.67 9.40 1.84
C LEU A 175 10.68 10.47 2.32
N SER A 176 11.14 11.68 2.60
CA SER A 176 10.31 12.81 2.98
C SER A 176 9.34 13.22 1.87
N ALA A 177 9.84 13.29 0.63
CA ALA A 177 9.03 13.60 -0.55
C ALA A 177 7.97 12.52 -0.82
N LEU A 178 8.34 11.24 -0.69
CA LEU A 178 7.41 10.12 -0.83
C LEU A 178 6.31 10.16 0.24
N ARG A 179 6.65 10.42 1.51
CA ARG A 179 5.65 10.57 2.59
C ARG A 179 4.65 11.66 2.29
N THR A 180 5.14 12.80 1.80
CA THR A 180 4.29 13.93 1.41
C THR A 180 3.37 13.56 0.23
N ALA A 181 3.91 12.93 -0.80
CA ALA A 181 3.16 12.50 -1.98
C ALA A 181 2.09 11.47 -1.65
N LEU A 182 2.36 10.52 -0.72
CA LEU A 182 1.39 9.53 -0.27
C LEU A 182 0.29 10.11 0.61
N GLY A 183 0.42 11.36 1.08
CA GLY A 183 -0.54 12.00 1.99
C GLY A 183 -0.62 11.34 3.37
N LEU A 184 0.40 10.56 3.75
CA LEU A 184 0.45 9.87 5.04
C LEU A 184 1.00 10.86 6.08
N LYS A 185 0.11 11.35 6.96
CA LYS A 185 0.51 12.19 8.10
C LYS A 185 1.43 11.40 9.03
N VAL A 186 2.58 11.96 9.36
CA VAL A 186 3.41 11.47 10.46
C VAL A 186 2.61 11.70 11.73
N VAL A 187 2.14 10.62 12.34
CA VAL A 187 1.70 10.67 13.73
C VAL A 187 2.99 10.73 14.54
N GLY A 188 3.33 11.95 15.00
CA GLY A 188 4.47 12.21 15.89
C GLY A 188 4.17 11.73 17.30
#